data_56a4994b159677d1d11fccd5223ab010
#
_entry.id   56a4994b159677d1d11fccd5223ab010
#
_cell.length_a   1.000
_cell.length_b   1.000
_cell.length_c   1.000
_cell.angle_alpha   90.00
_cell.angle_beta   90.00
_cell.angle_gamma   90.00
#
_symmetry.space_group_name_H-M   'P 1'
#
loop_
_entity.id
_entity.type
_entity.pdbx_description
1 polymer ?
#
loop_
_entity_poly.entity_id
_entity_poly.type
_entity_poly.pdbx_seq_one_letter_code
_entity_poly.pdbx_strand_id
1 'polypeptide(L)'
;MEYFSYNGKLFEENRNVIGANSRGLRYGDGLFETIKSHKGQLLFADDHFERMWNGLDQLQFRIPVHLTAGKLKTEILELVEKNRHKELARIRLCLFRGNGGLYDEINHNPEYLIQTWALPDNTGQWNSNGLTMGI
;
A
#
# COMPACT_ATOMS: atom_id res chain seq x y z
N MET A 1 6.42 12.37 -14.71
CA MET A 1 7.12 11.28 -14.01
C MET A 1 6.34 10.91 -12.78
N GLU A 2 6.17 9.62 -12.55
CA GLU A 2 5.45 9.17 -11.38
C GLU A 2 6.39 8.75 -10.26
N TYR A 3 5.84 8.68 -9.07
CA TYR A 3 6.59 8.38 -7.87
C TYR A 3 5.91 7.25 -7.11
N PHE A 4 6.67 6.59 -6.25
CA PHE A 4 6.13 5.67 -5.27
C PHE A 4 6.72 6.01 -3.90
N SER A 5 6.11 5.50 -2.84
CA SER A 5 6.59 5.69 -1.48
C SER A 5 7.10 4.36 -0.93
N TYR A 6 8.27 4.38 -0.34
CA TYR A 6 8.86 3.20 0.30
C TYR A 6 9.34 3.62 1.69
N ASN A 7 8.76 3.01 2.71
CA ASN A 7 9.07 3.31 4.11
C ASN A 7 8.99 4.80 4.43
N GLY A 8 8.02 5.49 3.83
CA GLY A 8 7.77 6.90 4.07
C GLY A 8 8.58 7.86 3.23
N LYS A 9 9.37 7.37 2.30
CA LYS A 9 10.17 8.21 1.41
C LYS A 9 9.69 8.09 -0.02
N LEU A 10 9.69 9.22 -0.74
CA LEU A 10 9.29 9.27 -2.14
C LEU A 10 10.48 8.94 -3.03
N PHE A 11 10.24 8.11 -4.03
CA PHE A 11 11.22 7.72 -5.06
C PHE A 11 10.58 7.84 -6.43
N GLU A 12 11.40 8.09 -7.43
CA GLU A 12 10.96 8.04 -8.83
C GLU A 12 10.65 6.60 -9.22
N GLU A 13 9.69 6.43 -10.14
CA GLU A 13 9.09 5.13 -10.45
C GLU A 13 10.08 4.04 -10.86
N ASN A 14 11.23 4.42 -11.42
CA ASN A 14 12.23 3.46 -11.90
C ASN A 14 13.32 3.15 -10.86
N ARG A 15 13.19 3.69 -9.64
CA ARG A 15 14.21 3.46 -8.61
C ARG A 15 14.09 2.04 -8.05
N ASN A 16 15.21 1.37 -7.90
CA ASN A 16 15.26 0.05 -7.29
C ASN A 16 15.34 0.18 -5.76
N VAL A 17 14.40 -0.43 -5.06
CA VAL A 17 14.35 -0.36 -3.58
C VAL A 17 14.30 -1.73 -2.93
N ILE A 18 13.90 -2.77 -3.66
CA ILE A 18 13.78 -4.13 -3.13
C ILE A 18 14.61 -5.06 -4.00
N GLY A 19 15.49 -5.82 -3.35
CA GLY A 19 16.30 -6.81 -4.05
C GLY A 19 15.56 -8.15 -4.22
N ALA A 20 16.08 -9.00 -5.11
CA ALA A 20 15.51 -10.31 -5.37
C ALA A 20 15.52 -11.21 -4.13
N ASN A 21 16.42 -10.95 -3.19
CA ASN A 21 16.52 -11.71 -1.95
C ASN A 21 15.60 -11.19 -0.84
N SER A 22 14.76 -10.21 -1.11
CA SER A 22 13.81 -9.71 -0.14
C SER A 22 12.93 -10.84 0.38
N ARG A 23 12.79 -10.94 1.71
CA ARG A 23 11.98 -11.98 2.33
C ARG A 23 10.53 -11.90 1.90
N GLY A 24 9.99 -10.68 1.78
CA GLY A 24 8.63 -10.47 1.30
C GLY A 24 8.43 -11.01 -0.11
N LEU A 25 9.42 -10.81 -0.97
CA LEU A 25 9.35 -11.27 -2.35
C LEU A 25 9.56 -12.78 -2.45
N ARG A 26 10.53 -13.33 -1.71
CA ARG A 26 10.87 -14.77 -1.76
C ARG A 26 9.83 -15.67 -1.14
N TYR A 27 9.18 -15.22 -0.06
CA TYR A 27 8.31 -16.07 0.75
C TYR A 27 6.86 -15.59 0.77
N GLY A 28 6.55 -14.49 0.09
CA GLY A 28 5.22 -13.91 0.15
C GLY A 28 4.84 -13.48 1.56
N ASP A 29 5.81 -13.04 2.36
CA ASP A 29 5.65 -12.78 3.78
C ASP A 29 5.16 -11.35 4.00
N GLY A 30 3.89 -11.13 3.70
CA GLY A 30 3.28 -9.82 3.81
C GLY A 30 1.83 -9.83 3.37
N LEU A 31 1.26 -8.65 3.28
CA LEU A 31 -0.11 -8.46 2.81
C LEU A 31 -0.21 -7.14 2.06
N PHE A 32 -1.31 -6.95 1.35
CA PHE A 32 -1.57 -5.68 0.68
C PHE A 32 -3.05 -5.32 0.74
N GLU A 33 -3.32 -4.02 0.62
CA GLU A 33 -4.67 -3.48 0.47
C GLU A 33 -4.72 -2.67 -0.80
N THR A 34 -5.83 -2.76 -1.50
CA THR A 34 -6.12 -1.93 -2.66
C THR A 34 -7.23 -0.96 -2.29
N ILE A 35 -6.90 0.32 -2.28
CA ILE A 35 -7.78 1.37 -1.79
C ILE A 35 -8.07 2.32 -2.94
N LYS A 36 -9.30 2.82 -3.03
CA LYS A 36 -9.64 3.88 -3.98
C LYS A 36 -9.67 5.21 -3.27
N SER A 37 -9.24 6.25 -3.96
CA SER A 37 -9.43 7.62 -3.52
C SER A 37 -10.20 8.40 -4.56
N HIS A 38 -11.03 9.33 -4.09
CA HIS A 38 -11.82 10.21 -4.94
C HIS A 38 -11.71 11.62 -4.40
N LYS A 39 -11.20 12.53 -5.22
CA LYS A 39 -11.02 13.94 -4.87
C LYS A 39 -10.27 14.13 -3.54
N GLY A 40 -9.22 13.33 -3.34
CA GLY A 40 -8.40 13.43 -2.15
C GLY A 40 -8.95 12.75 -0.90
N GLN A 41 -9.98 11.92 -1.04
CA GLN A 41 -10.52 11.15 0.07
C GLN A 41 -10.39 9.66 -0.19
N LEU A 42 -9.89 8.94 0.80
CA LEU A 42 -9.81 7.48 0.73
C LEU A 42 -11.18 6.89 1.01
N LEU A 43 -11.63 5.99 0.13
CA LEU A 43 -12.92 5.33 0.29
C LEU A 43 -12.77 4.11 1.18
N PHE A 44 -13.67 3.97 2.16
CA PHE A 44 -13.67 2.85 3.10
C PHE A 44 -12.35 2.69 3.85
N ALA A 45 -11.73 3.81 4.19
CA ALA A 45 -10.41 3.80 4.82
C ALA A 45 -10.40 2.98 6.12
N ASP A 46 -11.40 3.15 6.96
CA ASP A 46 -11.45 2.46 8.24
C ASP A 46 -11.52 0.95 8.07
N ASP A 47 -12.32 0.48 7.12
CA ASP A 47 -12.44 -0.96 6.83
C ASP A 47 -11.13 -1.52 6.29
N HIS A 48 -10.47 -0.80 5.40
CA HIS A 48 -9.17 -1.22 4.86
C HIS A 48 -8.11 -1.31 5.95
N PHE A 49 -8.01 -0.29 6.79
CA PHE A 49 -7.00 -0.28 7.85
C PHE A 49 -7.29 -1.32 8.92
N GLU A 50 -8.55 -1.51 9.28
CA GLU A 50 -8.90 -2.55 10.25
C GLU A 50 -8.47 -3.93 9.75
N ARG A 51 -8.81 -4.26 8.52
CA ARG A 51 -8.43 -5.54 7.93
C ARG A 51 -6.90 -5.68 7.85
N MET A 52 -6.22 -4.61 7.50
CA MET A 52 -4.77 -4.61 7.41
C MET A 52 -4.13 -4.87 8.78
N TRP A 53 -4.57 -4.14 9.82
CA TRP A 53 -4.01 -4.33 11.16
C TRP A 53 -4.27 -5.74 11.68
N ASN A 54 -5.47 -6.27 11.45
CA ASN A 54 -5.79 -7.64 11.84
C ASN A 54 -4.90 -8.65 11.11
N GLY A 55 -4.67 -8.43 9.82
CA GLY A 55 -3.78 -9.30 9.04
C GLY A 55 -2.34 -9.26 9.53
N LEU A 56 -1.83 -8.08 9.83
CA LEU A 56 -0.48 -7.93 10.36
C LEU A 56 -0.33 -8.60 11.72
N ASP A 57 -1.35 -8.51 12.57
CA ASP A 57 -1.36 -9.17 13.87
C ASP A 57 -1.31 -10.69 13.71
N GLN A 58 -2.12 -11.22 12.81
CA GLN A 58 -2.14 -12.66 12.52
C GLN A 58 -0.80 -13.17 11.99
N LEU A 59 -0.10 -12.34 11.22
CA LEU A 59 1.24 -12.66 10.70
C LEU A 59 2.35 -12.38 11.70
N GLN A 60 1.98 -11.95 12.91
CA GLN A 60 2.92 -11.68 14.00
C GLN A 60 3.90 -10.56 13.70
N PHE A 61 3.48 -9.56 12.94
CA PHE A 61 4.26 -8.35 12.76
C PHE A 61 4.27 -7.53 14.04
N ARG A 62 5.41 -6.91 14.30
CA ARG A 62 5.55 -5.93 15.37
C ARG A 62 5.33 -4.55 14.77
N ILE A 63 4.22 -3.90 15.13
CA ILE A 63 3.89 -2.61 14.57
C ILE A 63 4.60 -1.51 15.36
N PRO A 64 5.50 -0.72 14.72
CA PRO A 64 6.13 0.40 15.39
C PRO A 64 5.10 1.42 15.84
N VAL A 65 5.35 2.07 16.98
CA VAL A 65 4.40 3.03 17.56
C VAL A 65 4.09 4.18 16.59
N HIS A 66 5.06 4.58 15.79
CA HIS A 66 4.88 5.68 14.84
C HIS A 66 4.13 5.29 13.57
N LEU A 67 3.95 3.99 13.31
CA LEU A 67 3.22 3.53 12.12
C LEU A 67 1.74 3.45 12.44
N THR A 68 1.02 4.52 12.14
CA THR A 68 -0.40 4.65 12.45
C THR A 68 -1.21 4.81 11.17
N ALA A 69 -2.52 4.59 11.27
CA ALA A 69 -3.43 4.82 10.15
C ALA A 69 -3.36 6.28 9.67
N GLY A 70 -3.28 7.23 10.61
CA GLY A 70 -3.17 8.65 10.25
C GLY A 70 -1.92 8.95 9.44
N LYS A 71 -0.79 8.38 9.85
CA LYS A 71 0.46 8.56 9.10
C LYS A 71 0.37 7.96 7.70
N LEU A 72 -0.18 6.75 7.59
CA LEU A 72 -0.32 6.09 6.29
C LEU A 72 -1.28 6.86 5.38
N LYS A 73 -2.40 7.35 5.92
CA LYS A 73 -3.33 8.18 5.13
C LYS A 73 -2.63 9.42 4.60
N THR A 74 -1.85 10.11 5.42
CA THR A 74 -1.12 11.30 5.01
C THR A 74 -0.15 10.97 3.89
N GLU A 75 0.63 9.91 4.03
CA GLU A 75 1.60 9.51 3.01
C GLU A 75 0.93 9.10 1.71
N ILE A 76 -0.19 8.38 1.79
CA ILE A 76 -0.96 7.99 0.61
C ILE A 76 -1.47 9.23 -0.14
N LEU A 77 -2.06 10.17 0.58
CA LEU A 77 -2.62 11.37 -0.05
C LEU A 77 -1.53 12.29 -0.60
N GLU A 78 -0.39 12.37 0.06
CA GLU A 78 0.76 13.09 -0.49
C GLU A 78 1.24 12.47 -1.80
N LEU A 79 1.28 11.15 -1.88
CA LEU A 79 1.68 10.47 -3.10
C LEU A 79 0.65 10.66 -4.21
N VAL A 80 -0.64 10.56 -3.89
CA VAL A 80 -1.71 10.81 -4.85
C VAL A 80 -1.58 12.22 -5.45
N GLU A 81 -1.31 13.21 -4.62
CA GLU A 81 -1.12 14.58 -5.08
C GLU A 81 0.16 14.74 -5.89
N LYS A 82 1.25 14.15 -5.43
CA LYS A 82 2.53 14.20 -6.13
C LYS A 82 2.43 13.60 -7.54
N ASN A 83 1.69 12.53 -7.69
CA ASN A 83 1.46 11.87 -8.97
C ASN A 83 0.33 12.48 -9.80
N ARG A 84 -0.34 13.52 -9.27
CA ARG A 84 -1.47 14.16 -9.93
C ARG A 84 -2.63 13.19 -10.21
N HIS A 85 -2.89 12.29 -9.26
CA HIS A 85 -3.97 11.31 -9.34
C HIS A 85 -5.16 11.68 -8.45
N LYS A 86 -5.30 12.95 -8.12
CA LYS A 86 -6.26 13.40 -7.10
C LYS A 86 -7.71 13.11 -7.44
N GLU A 87 -8.08 13.17 -8.72
CA GLU A 87 -9.46 13.03 -9.12
C GLU A 87 -10.02 11.64 -8.78
N LEU A 88 -9.37 10.62 -9.26
CA LEU A 88 -9.73 9.23 -8.95
C LEU A 88 -8.49 8.37 -9.07
N ALA A 89 -8.18 7.63 -8.02
CA ALA A 89 -6.97 6.83 -8.01
C ALA A 89 -7.20 5.47 -7.37
N ARG A 90 -6.41 4.51 -7.82
CA ARG A 90 -6.24 3.24 -7.15
C ARG A 90 -4.92 3.29 -6.41
N ILE A 91 -4.93 2.90 -5.15
CA ILE A 91 -3.75 2.86 -4.30
C ILE A 91 -3.49 1.42 -3.90
N ARG A 92 -2.25 0.99 -4.02
CA ARG A 92 -1.82 -0.28 -3.46
C ARG A 92 -0.89 0.00 -2.29
N LEU A 93 -1.29 -0.45 -1.13
CA LEU A 93 -0.50 -0.39 0.10
C LEU A 93 -0.03 -1.79 0.41
N CYS A 94 1.26 -2.04 0.31
CA CYS A 94 1.85 -3.36 0.52
C CYS A 94 2.75 -3.30 1.75
N LEU A 95 2.53 -4.22 2.69
CA LEU A 95 3.35 -4.35 3.88
C LEU A 95 3.97 -5.74 3.89
N PHE A 96 5.27 -5.80 4.11
CA PHE A 96 5.98 -7.04 4.04
C PHE A 96 7.10 -7.06 5.08
N ARG A 97 7.57 -8.26 5.40
CA ARG A 97 8.61 -8.43 6.40
C ARG A 97 9.94 -7.94 5.83
N GLY A 98 10.64 -7.14 6.63
CA GLY A 98 11.96 -6.66 6.23
C GLY A 98 12.98 -7.77 6.16
N ASN A 99 14.11 -7.50 5.53
CA ASN A 99 15.17 -8.47 5.36
C ASN A 99 15.81 -8.84 6.70
N GLY A 100 15.65 -10.11 7.10
CA GLY A 100 16.56 -10.75 8.02
C GLY A 100 17.40 -11.71 7.20
N GLY A 101 18.66 -11.85 7.48
CA GLY A 101 19.51 -12.84 6.82
C GLY A 101 19.00 -14.25 7.08
N LEU A 102 19.46 -15.21 6.27
CA LEU A 102 19.06 -16.62 6.41
C LEU A 102 19.33 -17.17 7.81
N TYR A 103 20.32 -16.63 8.48
CA TYR A 103 20.76 -17.07 9.81
C TYR A 103 20.50 -16.02 10.88
N ASP A 104 19.91 -14.89 10.52
CA ASP A 104 19.61 -13.81 11.44
C ASP A 104 18.21 -13.98 12.01
N GLU A 105 17.95 -13.28 13.12
CA GLU A 105 16.61 -13.24 13.69
C GLU A 105 15.61 -12.70 12.66
N ILE A 106 14.40 -13.24 12.70
CA ILE A 106 13.33 -12.75 11.84
C ILE A 106 13.02 -11.30 12.21
N ASN A 107 13.08 -10.42 11.22
CA ASN A 107 12.70 -9.03 11.42
C ASN A 107 11.16 -8.92 11.37
N HIS A 108 10.56 -8.67 12.52
CA HIS A 108 9.09 -8.57 12.64
C HIS A 108 8.56 -7.18 12.33
N ASN A 109 9.43 -6.20 12.11
CA ASN A 109 9.00 -4.85 11.74
C ASN A 109 8.59 -4.83 10.26
N PRO A 110 7.42 -4.25 9.93
CA PRO A 110 7.02 -4.20 8.53
C PRO A 110 7.77 -3.12 7.76
N GLU A 111 8.10 -3.43 6.53
CA GLU A 111 8.40 -2.43 5.52
C GLU A 111 7.15 -2.21 4.70
N TYR A 112 7.00 -1.04 4.09
CA TYR A 112 5.78 -0.79 3.32
C TYR A 112 6.05 0.02 2.07
N LEU A 113 5.28 -0.30 1.04
CA LEU A 113 5.36 0.28 -0.28
C LEU A 113 3.98 0.79 -0.67
N ILE A 114 3.93 2.04 -1.12
CA ILE A 114 2.69 2.64 -1.59
C ILE A 114 2.86 3.02 -3.06
N GLN A 115 1.90 2.60 -3.87
CA GLN A 115 1.85 2.95 -5.28
C GLN A 115 0.45 3.50 -5.61
N THR A 116 0.40 4.42 -6.56
CA THR A 116 -0.87 4.98 -7.01
C THR A 116 -0.97 4.97 -8.52
N TRP A 117 -2.18 4.80 -9.03
CA TRP A 117 -2.50 4.85 -10.46
C TRP A 117 -3.75 5.69 -10.64
N ALA A 118 -3.75 6.54 -11.66
CA ALA A 118 -4.97 7.26 -12.04
C ALA A 118 -5.98 6.27 -12.60
N LEU A 119 -7.24 6.47 -12.25
CA LEU A 119 -8.34 5.70 -12.82
C LEU A 119 -9.13 6.59 -13.75
N PRO A 120 -9.71 6.04 -14.85
CA PRO A 120 -10.61 6.81 -15.69
C PRO A 120 -11.84 7.29 -14.93
N ASP A 121 -12.38 8.45 -15.31
CA ASP A 121 -13.52 9.04 -14.63
C ASP A 121 -14.74 8.13 -14.58
N ASN A 122 -14.88 7.26 -15.58
CA ASN A 122 -16.04 6.37 -15.68
C ASN A 122 -15.88 5.09 -14.84
N THR A 123 -14.76 4.86 -14.19
CA THR A 123 -14.59 3.67 -13.36
C THR A 123 -15.47 3.66 -12.11
N GLY A 124 -15.91 4.83 -11.67
CA GLY A 124 -16.82 4.94 -10.54
C GLY A 124 -18.29 4.76 -10.90
N GLN A 125 -18.62 4.64 -12.18
CA GLN A 125 -19.98 4.48 -12.65
C GLN A 125 -20.38 3.00 -12.64
N TRP A 126 -21.68 2.77 -12.41
CA TRP A 126 -22.23 1.43 -12.50
C TRP A 126 -22.12 0.91 -13.92
N ASN A 127 -21.61 -0.29 -14.08
CA ASN A 127 -21.63 -0.96 -15.35
C ASN A 127 -23.00 -1.59 -15.54
N SER A 128 -23.75 -1.13 -16.53
CA SER A 128 -25.09 -1.62 -16.80
C SER A 128 -25.11 -3.11 -17.22
N ASN A 129 -23.98 -3.65 -17.59
CA ASN A 129 -23.85 -5.08 -17.94
C ASN A 129 -23.66 -5.98 -16.72
N GLY A 130 -23.84 -5.45 -15.52
CA GLY A 130 -23.73 -6.24 -14.32
C GLY A 130 -22.29 -6.71 -14.10
N LEU A 131 -21.39 -5.76 -13.97
CA LEU A 131 -20.00 -6.06 -13.74
C LEU A 131 -19.85 -6.97 -12.54
N THR A 132 -19.20 -8.10 -12.75
CA THR A 132 -18.84 -8.97 -11.66
C THR A 132 -17.91 -8.23 -10.74
N MET A 133 -18.21 -8.27 -9.47
CA MET A 133 -17.33 -7.69 -8.48
C MET A 133 -16.03 -8.45 -8.49
N GLY A 134 -15.09 -7.93 -9.24
CA GLY A 134 -13.72 -8.36 -9.10
C GLY A 134 -13.27 -8.04 -7.67
N ILE A 135 -12.68 -8.94 -7.07
CA ILE A 135 -12.18 -8.74 -5.73
C ILE A 135 -10.79 -8.17 -5.80
#